data_b3782ef9ebbcf03873fc3061dd8b6135
#
_entry.id   b3782ef9ebbcf03873fc3061dd8b6135
#
_cell.length_a   1.000
_cell.length_b   1.000
_cell.length_c   1.000
_cell.angle_alpha   90.00
_cell.angle_beta   90.00
_cell.angle_gamma   90.00
#
_symmetry.space_group_name_H-M   'P 1'
#
loop_
_entity.id
_entity.type
_entity.pdbx_description
1 polymer ?
#
loop_
_entity_poly.entity_id
_entity_poly.type
_entity_poly.pdbx_seq_one_letter_code
_entity_poly.pdbx_strand_id
1 'polypeptide(L)'
;FKHSDSHAAIVVFDSGCELAVILTQAYRANLPKAQLIDFDTAPPEFILAAFETLKPLDLVVLIQSTNFRLNAFRIRVELFKREIKAIEHVHLARMPGTQAERYIDSLAYDASYYRGVGAALKKKIDQAAIGIVDSDGEQLIFEAGFEQAKLNVGDYTGMKNIGGQFPIGEVFTESKDLERVNGRVRVFAFGDSSFTVNTPEKHITLVVEKGRVVQALDSTPEFDKVLEQIRAEEG
;
A
#
# COMPACT_ATOMS: atom_id res chain seq x y z
N PHE A 1 -16.51 -0.78 -5.19
CA PHE A 1 -16.17 -1.21 -6.57
C PHE A 1 -17.38 -1.24 -7.52
N LYS A 2 -18.58 -1.44 -6.99
CA LYS A 2 -19.80 -1.62 -7.82
C LYS A 2 -19.58 -2.63 -8.95
N HIS A 3 -18.88 -3.74 -8.66
CA HIS A 3 -18.73 -4.82 -9.61
C HIS A 3 -20.05 -5.59 -9.72
N SER A 4 -20.42 -5.99 -10.92
CA SER A 4 -21.65 -6.73 -11.19
C SER A 4 -21.38 -7.83 -12.21
N ASP A 5 -22.31 -8.74 -12.36
CA ASP A 5 -22.25 -9.88 -13.30
C ASP A 5 -22.12 -9.47 -14.78
N SER A 6 -22.34 -8.20 -15.11
CA SER A 6 -22.13 -7.66 -16.46
C SER A 6 -20.68 -7.31 -16.78
N HIS A 7 -19.80 -7.34 -15.78
CA HIS A 7 -18.38 -7.06 -15.92
C HIS A 7 -17.57 -8.35 -15.76
N ALA A 8 -16.54 -8.49 -16.57
CA ALA A 8 -15.60 -9.59 -16.43
C ALA A 8 -14.73 -9.43 -15.18
N ALA A 9 -14.24 -10.53 -14.65
CA ALA A 9 -13.27 -10.55 -13.58
C ALA A 9 -12.16 -11.56 -13.88
N ILE A 10 -10.93 -11.17 -13.55
CA ILE A 10 -9.76 -12.06 -13.53
C ILE A 10 -9.18 -12.06 -12.13
N VAL A 11 -8.90 -13.25 -11.59
CA VAL A 11 -8.19 -13.42 -10.33
C VAL A 11 -6.84 -14.07 -10.66
N VAL A 12 -5.77 -13.34 -10.49
CA VAL A 12 -4.40 -13.86 -10.61
C VAL A 12 -3.90 -14.14 -9.21
N PHE A 13 -3.45 -15.35 -8.96
CA PHE A 13 -3.08 -15.81 -7.61
C PHE A 13 -1.82 -16.67 -7.66
N ASP A 14 -1.18 -16.82 -6.52
CA ASP A 14 -0.22 -17.88 -6.23
C ASP A 14 -0.69 -18.72 -5.03
N SER A 15 0.01 -19.79 -4.74
CA SER A 15 -0.24 -20.67 -3.58
C SER A 15 0.94 -20.70 -2.60
N GLY A 16 1.80 -19.71 -2.64
CA GLY A 16 3.04 -19.66 -1.87
C GLY A 16 2.87 -19.51 -0.35
N CYS A 17 1.65 -19.18 0.13
CA CYS A 17 1.33 -19.18 1.56
C CYS A 17 -0.15 -19.48 1.82
N GLU A 18 -0.46 -19.89 3.05
CA GLU A 18 -1.81 -20.26 3.47
C GLU A 18 -2.83 -19.13 3.26
N LEU A 19 -2.45 -17.90 3.60
CA LEU A 19 -3.33 -16.74 3.44
C LEU A 19 -3.70 -16.48 1.97
N ALA A 20 -2.76 -16.68 1.03
CA ALA A 20 -3.04 -16.58 -0.40
C ALA A 20 -4.05 -17.64 -0.86
N VAL A 21 -3.92 -18.87 -0.36
CA VAL A 21 -4.86 -19.97 -0.64
C VAL A 21 -6.26 -19.63 -0.12
N ILE A 22 -6.37 -19.15 1.13
CA ILE A 22 -7.65 -18.78 1.76
C ILE A 22 -8.32 -17.67 0.94
N LEU A 23 -7.59 -16.60 0.61
CA LEU A 23 -8.15 -15.49 -0.18
C LEU A 23 -8.57 -15.93 -1.58
N THR A 24 -7.78 -16.78 -2.24
CA THR A 24 -8.13 -17.33 -3.56
C THR A 24 -9.44 -18.11 -3.50
N GLN A 25 -9.63 -18.93 -2.48
CA GLN A 25 -10.89 -19.66 -2.29
C GLN A 25 -12.07 -18.72 -2.03
N ALA A 26 -11.87 -17.70 -1.21
CA ALA A 26 -12.90 -16.68 -0.93
C ALA A 26 -13.31 -15.93 -2.21
N TYR A 27 -12.34 -15.48 -3.03
CA TYR A 27 -12.66 -14.84 -4.31
C TYR A 27 -13.34 -15.79 -5.30
N ARG A 28 -12.89 -17.04 -5.39
CA ARG A 28 -13.54 -18.05 -6.22
C ARG A 28 -15.01 -18.26 -5.86
N ALA A 29 -15.31 -18.30 -4.56
CA ALA A 29 -16.69 -18.47 -4.07
C ALA A 29 -17.58 -17.25 -4.38
N ASN A 30 -17.01 -16.04 -4.33
CA ASN A 30 -17.77 -14.79 -4.49
C ASN A 30 -17.75 -14.24 -5.93
N LEU A 31 -16.84 -14.72 -6.77
CA LEU A 31 -16.72 -14.37 -8.20
C LEU A 31 -16.73 -15.66 -9.04
N PRO A 32 -17.83 -16.42 -9.07
CA PRO A 32 -17.86 -17.76 -9.68
C PRO A 32 -17.63 -17.75 -11.22
N LYS A 33 -17.78 -16.59 -11.86
CA LYS A 33 -17.55 -16.40 -13.29
C LYS A 33 -16.16 -15.85 -13.61
N ALA A 34 -15.33 -15.55 -12.59
CA ALA A 34 -13.99 -15.01 -12.80
C ALA A 34 -13.08 -16.06 -13.45
N GLN A 35 -12.24 -15.60 -14.37
CA GLN A 35 -11.12 -16.40 -14.84
C GLN A 35 -10.06 -16.44 -13.73
N LEU A 36 -9.67 -17.65 -13.30
CA LEU A 36 -8.59 -17.86 -12.35
C LEU A 36 -7.31 -18.18 -13.10
N ILE A 37 -6.23 -17.49 -12.78
CA ILE A 37 -4.91 -17.67 -13.40
C ILE A 37 -3.90 -17.87 -12.28
N ASP A 38 -3.26 -19.03 -12.26
CA ASP A 38 -2.16 -19.33 -11.37
C ASP A 38 -0.88 -18.67 -11.92
N PHE A 39 -0.34 -17.71 -11.16
CA PHE A 39 0.82 -16.93 -11.56
C PHE A 39 2.10 -17.77 -11.70
N ASP A 40 2.26 -18.80 -10.87
CA ASP A 40 3.46 -19.63 -10.85
C ASP A 40 3.54 -20.58 -12.04
N THR A 41 2.39 -20.92 -12.63
CA THR A 41 2.31 -21.88 -13.74
C THR A 41 2.00 -21.24 -15.08
N ALA A 42 1.36 -20.06 -15.10
CA ALA A 42 0.98 -19.36 -16.32
C ALA A 42 2.18 -18.59 -16.91
N PRO A 43 2.47 -18.71 -18.21
CA PRO A 43 3.48 -17.87 -18.84
C PRO A 43 3.07 -16.39 -18.80
N PRO A 44 4.02 -15.45 -18.64
CA PRO A 44 3.72 -14.01 -18.58
C PRO A 44 2.87 -13.49 -19.75
N GLU A 45 3.12 -13.97 -20.95
CA GLU A 45 2.38 -13.62 -22.15
C GLU A 45 0.91 -14.05 -22.10
N PHE A 46 0.60 -15.17 -21.45
CA PHE A 46 -0.77 -15.62 -21.23
C PHE A 46 -1.53 -14.67 -20.29
N ILE A 47 -0.89 -14.24 -19.19
CA ILE A 47 -1.47 -13.29 -18.23
C ILE A 47 -1.73 -11.95 -18.92
N LEU A 48 -0.75 -11.44 -19.68
CA LEU A 48 -0.89 -10.20 -20.42
C LEU A 48 -2.00 -10.29 -21.48
N ALA A 49 -2.08 -11.39 -22.24
CA ALA A 49 -3.15 -11.62 -23.20
C ALA A 49 -4.53 -11.67 -22.52
N ALA A 50 -4.64 -12.28 -21.34
CA ALA A 50 -5.88 -12.27 -20.57
C ALA A 50 -6.29 -10.84 -20.18
N PHE A 51 -5.35 -10.01 -19.72
CA PHE A 51 -5.64 -8.61 -19.42
C PHE A 51 -6.10 -7.84 -20.65
N GLU A 52 -5.59 -8.14 -21.86
CA GLU A 52 -6.02 -7.47 -23.10
C GLU A 52 -7.49 -7.72 -23.46
N THR A 53 -8.11 -8.78 -22.96
CA THR A 53 -9.54 -9.05 -23.18
C THR A 53 -10.47 -8.15 -22.37
N LEU A 54 -9.94 -7.51 -21.30
CA LEU A 54 -10.72 -6.71 -20.36
C LEU A 54 -11.14 -5.36 -20.96
N LYS A 55 -12.31 -4.92 -20.54
CA LYS A 55 -12.92 -3.64 -20.88
C LYS A 55 -12.94 -2.70 -19.67
N PRO A 56 -13.13 -1.39 -19.87
CA PRO A 56 -13.31 -0.46 -18.75
C PRO A 56 -14.35 -0.96 -17.73
N LEU A 57 -14.05 -0.82 -16.46
CA LEU A 57 -14.83 -1.27 -15.30
C LEU A 57 -14.82 -2.78 -15.03
N ASP A 58 -14.14 -3.61 -15.82
CA ASP A 58 -13.84 -4.99 -15.46
C ASP A 58 -12.89 -5.02 -14.25
N LEU A 59 -12.76 -6.17 -13.59
CA LEU A 59 -12.03 -6.33 -12.34
C LEU A 59 -10.82 -7.24 -12.47
N VAL A 60 -9.69 -6.83 -11.96
CA VAL A 60 -8.54 -7.71 -11.71
C VAL A 60 -8.28 -7.77 -10.21
N VAL A 61 -8.16 -8.98 -9.68
CA VAL A 61 -7.73 -9.25 -8.32
C VAL A 61 -6.36 -9.94 -8.38
N LEU A 62 -5.39 -9.41 -7.64
CA LEU A 62 -4.04 -9.95 -7.52
C LEU A 62 -3.83 -10.45 -6.10
N ILE A 63 -3.62 -11.76 -5.94
CA ILE A 63 -3.40 -12.41 -4.63
C ILE A 63 -1.97 -12.94 -4.63
N GLN A 64 -1.09 -12.28 -3.86
CA GLN A 64 0.35 -12.37 -4.02
C GLN A 64 1.01 -12.74 -2.70
N SER A 65 1.58 -13.93 -2.61
CA SER A 65 2.41 -14.31 -1.47
C SER A 65 3.65 -13.42 -1.35
N THR A 66 4.18 -13.00 -2.48
CA THR A 66 5.28 -12.03 -2.59
C THR A 66 4.80 -10.76 -3.32
N ASN A 67 5.32 -10.50 -4.50
CA ASN A 67 4.90 -9.38 -5.35
C ASN A 67 5.08 -9.81 -6.82
N PHE A 68 4.00 -9.85 -7.56
CA PHE A 68 4.02 -10.27 -8.97
C PHE A 68 4.81 -9.29 -9.83
N ARG A 69 5.64 -9.83 -10.70
CA ARG A 69 6.43 -9.09 -11.68
C ARG A 69 6.19 -9.66 -13.07
N LEU A 70 5.73 -8.83 -13.99
CA LEU A 70 5.57 -9.14 -15.40
C LEU A 70 6.56 -8.29 -16.20
N ASN A 71 7.85 -8.57 -16.09
CA ASN A 71 8.93 -7.79 -16.71
C ASN A 71 8.79 -6.29 -16.38
N ALA A 72 8.79 -5.42 -17.38
CA ALA A 72 8.60 -3.98 -17.22
C ALA A 72 7.13 -3.57 -17.06
N PHE A 73 6.17 -4.49 -17.14
CA PHE A 73 4.75 -4.18 -17.04
C PHE A 73 4.34 -3.92 -15.59
N ARG A 74 4.03 -2.67 -15.27
CA ARG A 74 3.57 -2.24 -13.95
C ARG A 74 2.06 -2.52 -13.84
N ILE A 75 1.70 -3.72 -13.41
CA ILE A 75 0.34 -4.30 -13.52
C ILE A 75 -0.74 -3.26 -13.15
N ARG A 76 -0.77 -2.77 -11.92
CA ARG A 76 -1.83 -1.84 -11.47
C ARG A 76 -1.85 -0.54 -12.28
N VAL A 77 -0.69 0.01 -12.61
CA VAL A 77 -0.60 1.27 -13.37
C VAL A 77 -1.20 1.10 -14.76
N GLU A 78 -0.88 0.01 -15.43
CA GLU A 78 -1.39 -0.28 -16.78
C GLU A 78 -2.89 -0.60 -16.77
N LEU A 79 -3.38 -1.33 -15.75
CA LEU A 79 -4.81 -1.57 -15.56
C LEU A 79 -5.57 -0.26 -15.36
N PHE A 80 -5.08 0.65 -14.53
CA PHE A 80 -5.72 1.94 -14.29
C PHE A 80 -5.74 2.86 -15.52
N LYS A 81 -4.71 2.83 -16.38
CA LYS A 81 -4.74 3.56 -17.67
C LYS A 81 -5.90 3.12 -18.55
N ARG A 82 -6.36 1.89 -18.39
CA ARG A 82 -7.47 1.27 -19.14
C ARG A 82 -8.79 1.30 -18.38
N GLU A 83 -8.87 2.04 -17.28
CA GLU A 83 -10.06 2.15 -16.42
C GLU A 83 -10.53 0.80 -15.83
N ILE A 84 -9.61 -0.16 -15.67
CA ILE A 84 -9.88 -1.45 -15.07
C ILE A 84 -9.73 -1.34 -13.56
N LYS A 85 -10.68 -1.91 -12.83
CA LYS A 85 -10.66 -1.98 -11.37
C LYS A 85 -9.58 -2.96 -10.93
N ALA A 86 -8.81 -2.60 -9.89
CA ALA A 86 -7.75 -3.45 -9.37
C ALA A 86 -7.81 -3.60 -7.85
N ILE A 87 -7.75 -4.82 -7.36
CA ILE A 87 -7.56 -5.18 -5.96
C ILE A 87 -6.22 -5.90 -5.85
N GLU A 88 -5.33 -5.42 -4.99
CA GLU A 88 -4.06 -6.07 -4.74
C GLU A 88 -3.94 -6.49 -3.28
N HIS A 89 -3.67 -7.77 -3.08
CA HIS A 89 -3.20 -8.34 -1.82
C HIS A 89 -1.73 -8.71 -2.03
N VAL A 90 -0.82 -7.99 -1.37
CA VAL A 90 0.63 -8.15 -1.59
C VAL A 90 1.34 -8.63 -0.35
N HIS A 91 2.45 -9.36 -0.55
CA HIS A 91 3.33 -9.81 0.53
C HIS A 91 2.64 -10.65 1.61
N LEU A 92 1.65 -11.45 1.24
CA LEU A 92 0.84 -12.24 2.17
C LEU A 92 1.67 -13.25 2.97
N ALA A 93 2.78 -13.76 2.41
CA ALA A 93 3.68 -14.68 3.11
C ALA A 93 4.38 -14.05 4.34
N ARG A 94 4.33 -12.73 4.49
CA ARG A 94 4.91 -12.02 5.66
C ARG A 94 3.96 -11.99 6.85
N MET A 95 2.76 -12.53 6.73
CA MET A 95 1.73 -12.53 7.76
C MET A 95 1.38 -13.96 8.20
N PRO A 96 2.29 -14.68 8.89
CA PRO A 96 2.03 -16.04 9.36
C PRO A 96 1.19 -16.06 10.63
N GLY A 97 0.47 -17.18 10.85
CA GLY A 97 -0.27 -17.44 12.07
C GLY A 97 -1.33 -16.37 12.38
N THR A 98 -1.30 -15.83 13.59
CA THR A 98 -2.26 -14.81 14.05
C THR A 98 -2.24 -13.51 13.25
N GLN A 99 -1.17 -13.23 12.53
CA GLN A 99 -1.11 -12.07 11.62
C GLN A 99 -2.02 -12.29 10.41
N ALA A 100 -2.17 -13.52 9.92
CA ALA A 100 -3.11 -13.84 8.85
C ALA A 100 -4.56 -13.61 9.29
N GLU A 101 -4.92 -14.02 10.52
CA GLU A 101 -6.24 -13.74 11.08
C GLU A 101 -6.53 -12.24 11.15
N ARG A 102 -5.57 -11.46 11.67
CA ARG A 102 -5.69 -9.99 11.72
C ARG A 102 -5.80 -9.36 10.33
N TYR A 103 -5.10 -9.91 9.35
CA TYR A 103 -5.22 -9.44 7.97
C TYR A 103 -6.65 -9.68 7.44
N ILE A 104 -7.20 -10.88 7.65
CA ILE A 104 -8.57 -11.22 7.24
C ILE A 104 -9.57 -10.29 7.94
N ASP A 105 -9.45 -10.08 9.25
CA ASP A 105 -10.31 -9.18 10.01
C ASP A 105 -10.23 -7.74 9.48
N SER A 106 -9.05 -7.29 9.08
CA SER A 106 -8.86 -5.95 8.52
C SER A 106 -9.50 -5.75 7.15
N LEU A 107 -9.87 -6.82 6.46
CA LEU A 107 -10.65 -6.75 5.22
C LEU A 107 -12.14 -6.52 5.45
N ALA A 108 -12.62 -6.66 6.69
CA ALA A 108 -14.00 -6.33 7.05
C ALA A 108 -14.21 -4.80 6.92
N TYR A 109 -14.99 -4.42 5.92
CA TYR A 109 -15.16 -3.02 5.57
C TYR A 109 -16.47 -2.45 6.09
N ASP A 110 -16.37 -1.52 7.05
CA ASP A 110 -17.47 -0.67 7.48
C ASP A 110 -17.43 0.67 6.71
N ALA A 111 -18.29 0.80 5.72
CA ALA A 111 -18.36 1.99 4.87
C ALA A 111 -18.63 3.29 5.66
N SER A 112 -19.46 3.23 6.69
CA SER A 112 -19.82 4.40 7.52
C SER A 112 -18.60 4.87 8.32
N TYR A 113 -17.92 3.93 8.97
CA TYR A 113 -16.73 4.22 9.75
C TYR A 113 -15.58 4.75 8.88
N TYR A 114 -15.15 3.99 7.87
CA TYR A 114 -13.98 4.38 7.06
C TYR A 114 -14.18 5.69 6.31
N ARG A 115 -15.36 5.90 5.70
CA ARG A 115 -15.66 7.14 4.98
C ARG A 115 -15.85 8.32 5.92
N GLY A 116 -16.53 8.12 7.05
CA GLY A 116 -16.77 9.17 8.05
C GLY A 116 -15.47 9.64 8.71
N VAL A 117 -14.65 8.70 9.21
CA VAL A 117 -13.35 9.01 9.82
C VAL A 117 -12.39 9.61 8.80
N GLY A 118 -12.32 9.02 7.60
CA GLY A 118 -11.46 9.52 6.53
C GLY A 118 -11.80 10.96 6.14
N ALA A 119 -13.08 11.27 5.94
CA ALA A 119 -13.52 12.64 5.62
C ALA A 119 -13.20 13.64 6.74
N ALA A 120 -13.38 13.23 8.01
CA ALA A 120 -13.06 14.05 9.16
C ALA A 120 -11.54 14.34 9.28
N LEU A 121 -10.70 13.32 9.08
CA LEU A 121 -9.25 13.45 9.07
C LEU A 121 -8.79 14.34 7.91
N LYS A 122 -9.29 14.08 6.68
CA LYS A 122 -9.00 14.93 5.52
C LYS A 122 -9.29 16.39 5.81
N LYS A 123 -10.49 16.69 6.34
CA LYS A 123 -10.87 18.07 6.68
C LYS A 123 -9.90 18.71 7.68
N LYS A 124 -9.46 17.98 8.70
CA LYS A 124 -8.48 18.49 9.68
C LYS A 124 -7.13 18.76 9.02
N ILE A 125 -6.63 17.83 8.20
CA ILE A 125 -5.36 17.97 7.50
C ILE A 125 -5.39 19.14 6.52
N ASP A 126 -6.44 19.27 5.70
CA ASP A 126 -6.60 20.35 4.71
C ASP A 126 -6.62 21.73 5.34
N GLN A 127 -7.04 21.84 6.61
CA GLN A 127 -7.13 23.10 7.36
C GLN A 127 -5.90 23.34 8.26
N ALA A 128 -5.00 22.38 8.39
CA ALA A 128 -3.86 22.51 9.28
C ALA A 128 -2.78 23.43 8.69
N ALA A 129 -2.38 24.43 9.45
CA ALA A 129 -1.26 25.29 9.12
C ALA A 129 0.09 24.65 9.52
N ILE A 130 0.08 23.79 10.53
CA ILE A 130 1.25 23.09 11.07
C ILE A 130 0.84 21.65 11.37
N GLY A 131 1.78 20.73 11.14
CA GLY A 131 1.69 19.35 11.59
C GLY A 131 2.81 19.01 12.55
N ILE A 132 2.52 18.20 13.55
CA ILE A 132 3.51 17.71 14.50
C ILE A 132 3.35 16.19 14.62
N VAL A 133 4.43 15.45 14.38
CA VAL A 133 4.53 14.04 14.71
C VAL A 133 5.32 13.94 15.99
N ASP A 134 4.68 13.58 17.08
CA ASP A 134 5.31 13.27 18.35
C ASP A 134 5.58 11.77 18.43
N SER A 135 6.83 11.41 18.64
CA SER A 135 7.28 10.03 18.78
C SER A 135 8.07 9.89 20.09
N ASP A 136 7.35 9.67 21.17
CA ASP A 136 7.92 9.47 22.51
C ASP A 136 8.79 10.66 22.95
N GLY A 137 8.25 11.88 22.80
CA GLY A 137 8.84 13.15 23.17
C GLY A 137 9.80 13.78 22.15
N GLU A 138 10.14 13.08 21.07
CA GLU A 138 10.81 13.69 19.93
C GLU A 138 9.76 14.18 18.94
N GLN A 139 9.93 15.38 18.38
CA GLN A 139 8.95 16.02 17.50
C GLN A 139 9.52 16.33 16.12
N LEU A 140 8.81 15.86 15.09
CA LEU A 140 9.02 16.27 13.72
C LEU A 140 7.92 17.26 13.34
N ILE A 141 8.31 18.47 12.90
CA ILE A 141 7.40 19.59 12.68
C ILE A 141 7.32 19.92 11.20
N PHE A 142 6.10 20.04 10.67
CA PHE A 142 5.76 20.45 9.31
C PHE A 142 5.19 21.86 9.37
N GLU A 143 5.99 22.87 9.11
CA GLU A 143 5.64 24.29 9.33
C GLU A 143 4.89 24.94 8.15
N ALA A 144 4.91 24.32 6.97
CA ALA A 144 4.29 24.90 5.77
C ALA A 144 2.84 24.49 5.54
N GLY A 145 2.27 23.71 6.45
CA GLY A 145 0.99 23.03 6.21
C GLY A 145 1.13 21.91 5.18
N PHE A 146 0.00 21.47 4.63
CA PHE A 146 -0.07 20.26 3.81
C PHE A 146 -0.72 20.50 2.47
N GLU A 147 -0.32 19.74 1.47
CA GLU A 147 -1.06 19.58 0.23
C GLU A 147 -2.45 19.00 0.52
N GLN A 148 -3.38 19.13 -0.43
CA GLN A 148 -4.72 18.60 -0.26
C GLN A 148 -4.68 17.10 -0.01
N ALA A 149 -5.16 16.66 1.14
CA ALA A 149 -5.14 15.27 1.54
C ALA A 149 -5.97 14.39 0.59
N LYS A 150 -5.49 13.19 0.36
CA LYS A 150 -6.13 12.16 -0.49
C LYS A 150 -6.71 11.07 0.38
N LEU A 151 -7.76 10.42 -0.12
CA LEU A 151 -8.48 9.37 0.57
C LEU A 151 -8.38 8.05 -0.19
N ASN A 152 -8.10 6.96 0.54
CA ASN A 152 -8.31 5.60 0.10
C ASN A 152 -9.19 4.87 1.12
N VAL A 153 -10.47 5.20 1.13
CA VAL A 153 -11.46 4.78 2.13
C VAL A 153 -12.59 3.95 1.51
N GLY A 154 -12.35 3.33 0.36
CA GLY A 154 -13.30 2.45 -0.32
C GLY A 154 -14.43 3.17 -1.07
N ASP A 155 -14.38 4.50 -1.19
CA ASP A 155 -15.25 5.24 -2.09
C ASP A 155 -14.44 5.69 -3.32
N TYR A 156 -14.68 5.03 -4.43
CA TYR A 156 -14.02 5.32 -5.71
C TYR A 156 -14.92 6.08 -6.68
N THR A 157 -16.03 6.65 -6.20
CA THR A 157 -16.98 7.39 -7.03
C THR A 157 -16.31 8.60 -7.69
N GLY A 158 -16.35 8.66 -9.01
CA GLY A 158 -15.71 9.72 -9.80
C GLY A 158 -14.19 9.65 -9.89
N MET A 159 -13.56 8.61 -9.32
CA MET A 159 -12.12 8.39 -9.43
C MET A 159 -11.79 7.64 -10.73
N LYS A 160 -10.71 8.06 -11.40
CA LYS A 160 -10.17 7.35 -12.57
C LYS A 160 -9.52 6.01 -12.18
N ASN A 161 -8.80 6.00 -11.06
CA ASN A 161 -8.15 4.81 -10.54
C ASN A 161 -9.08 4.16 -9.51
N ILE A 162 -9.70 3.05 -9.87
CA ILE A 162 -10.65 2.33 -9.01
C ILE A 162 -9.95 1.15 -8.37
N GLY A 163 -9.55 1.31 -7.11
CA GLY A 163 -8.91 0.26 -6.33
C GLY A 163 -7.52 0.60 -5.83
N GLY A 164 -6.76 -0.42 -5.49
CA GLY A 164 -5.42 -0.32 -4.93
C GLY A 164 -5.03 -1.52 -4.10
N GLN A 165 -4.06 -1.33 -3.23
CA GLN A 165 -3.65 -2.32 -2.24
C GLN A 165 -4.68 -2.41 -1.12
N PHE A 166 -4.92 -3.62 -0.64
CA PHE A 166 -5.81 -3.93 0.48
C PHE A 166 -5.00 -4.54 1.64
N PRO A 167 -5.40 -4.30 2.88
CA PRO A 167 -6.58 -3.56 3.37
C PRO A 167 -6.55 -2.08 3.04
N ILE A 168 -7.73 -1.47 2.93
CA ILE A 168 -7.91 -0.02 2.71
C ILE A 168 -8.17 0.71 4.03
N GLY A 169 -8.13 2.03 4.03
CA GLY A 169 -8.40 2.88 5.19
C GLY A 169 -7.30 3.90 5.42
N GLU A 170 -6.95 4.67 4.39
CA GLU A 170 -5.82 5.57 4.38
C GLU A 170 -6.26 7.01 4.08
N VAL A 171 -5.67 7.94 4.83
CA VAL A 171 -5.68 9.37 4.52
C VAL A 171 -4.24 9.84 4.48
N PHE A 172 -3.80 10.39 3.39
CA PHE A 172 -2.40 10.78 3.21
C PHE A 172 -2.25 12.14 2.54
N THR A 173 -1.14 12.79 2.81
CA THR A 173 -0.76 14.08 2.25
C THR A 173 0.76 14.24 2.27
N GLU A 174 1.22 15.36 1.74
CA GLU A 174 2.61 15.78 1.73
C GLU A 174 2.74 17.20 2.28
N SER A 175 3.90 17.59 2.78
CA SER A 175 4.20 18.97 3.11
C SER A 175 4.17 19.84 1.85
N LYS A 176 3.59 21.05 1.93
CA LYS A 176 3.67 22.04 0.83
C LYS A 176 5.09 22.50 0.54
N ASP A 177 5.95 22.44 1.55
CA ASP A 177 7.34 22.82 1.46
C ASP A 177 8.18 21.87 2.31
N LEU A 178 8.93 20.98 1.66
CA LEU A 178 9.78 20.02 2.34
C LEU A 178 10.93 20.66 3.11
N GLU A 179 11.45 21.82 2.67
CA GLU A 179 12.51 22.51 3.38
C GLU A 179 12.06 23.07 4.74
N ARG A 180 10.75 23.13 4.99
CA ARG A 180 10.16 23.53 6.25
C ARG A 180 9.71 22.34 7.10
N VAL A 181 10.31 21.16 6.89
CA VAL A 181 10.15 19.99 7.73
C VAL A 181 11.41 19.79 8.54
N ASN A 182 11.32 20.00 9.84
CA ASN A 182 12.47 19.97 10.74
C ASN A 182 12.13 19.28 12.05
N GLY A 183 13.14 18.74 12.73
CA GLY A 183 12.99 18.16 14.06
C GLY A 183 13.53 16.74 14.16
N ARG A 184 12.89 15.93 15.01
CA ARG A 184 13.32 14.57 15.28
C ARG A 184 12.14 13.62 15.29
N VAL A 185 12.39 12.37 14.88
CA VAL A 185 11.39 11.30 14.93
C VAL A 185 12.06 9.99 15.30
N ARG A 186 11.42 9.22 16.18
CA ARG A 186 11.87 7.88 16.56
C ARG A 186 11.30 6.82 15.62
N VAL A 187 12.16 5.90 15.21
CA VAL A 187 11.82 4.74 14.39
C VAL A 187 11.95 3.51 15.28
N PHE A 188 10.84 2.79 15.47
CA PHE A 188 10.79 1.57 16.27
C PHE A 188 10.96 0.30 15.43
N ALA A 189 10.69 0.39 14.13
CA ALA A 189 10.88 -0.70 13.17
C ALA A 189 11.10 -0.14 11.77
N PHE A 190 11.86 -0.86 10.94
CA PHE A 190 12.12 -0.51 9.56
C PHE A 190 12.24 -1.76 8.68
N GLY A 191 11.93 -1.62 7.40
CA GLY A 191 12.17 -2.64 6.39
C GLY A 191 13.54 -2.45 5.73
N ASP A 192 14.22 -3.54 5.40
CA ASP A 192 15.44 -3.52 4.58
C ASP A 192 15.16 -3.91 3.13
N SER A 193 16.20 -3.94 2.30
CA SER A 193 16.10 -4.29 0.88
C SER A 193 15.70 -5.75 0.61
N SER A 194 15.83 -6.62 1.60
CA SER A 194 15.35 -8.01 1.56
C SER A 194 13.90 -8.13 2.05
N PHE A 195 13.29 -6.98 2.39
CA PHE A 195 11.96 -6.89 2.98
C PHE A 195 11.83 -7.52 4.38
N THR A 196 12.94 -7.71 5.08
CA THR A 196 12.92 -8.11 6.49
C THR A 196 12.52 -6.90 7.34
N VAL A 197 11.63 -7.12 8.30
CA VAL A 197 11.29 -6.11 9.30
C VAL A 197 12.30 -6.22 10.46
N ASN A 198 13.03 -5.15 10.66
CA ASN A 198 14.01 -5.01 11.74
C ASN A 198 13.40 -4.21 12.88
N THR A 199 13.51 -4.70 14.10
CA THR A 199 13.03 -4.04 15.33
C THR A 199 14.20 -3.84 16.28
N PRO A 200 14.90 -2.68 16.22
CA PRO A 200 16.05 -2.41 17.05
C PRO A 200 15.64 -2.33 18.53
N GLU A 201 16.47 -2.85 19.44
CA GLU A 201 16.23 -2.79 20.90
C GLU A 201 16.08 -1.35 21.39
N LYS A 202 16.89 -0.46 20.87
CA LYS A 202 16.80 0.98 21.11
C LYS A 202 16.25 1.65 19.86
N HIS A 203 15.21 2.46 20.03
CA HIS A 203 14.63 3.20 18.91
C HIS A 203 15.68 4.12 18.26
N ILE A 204 15.76 4.08 16.95
CA ILE A 204 16.64 4.96 16.17
C ILE A 204 15.98 6.34 16.10
N THR A 205 16.72 7.39 16.45
CA THR A 205 16.22 8.77 16.34
C THR A 205 16.77 9.41 15.07
N LEU A 206 15.90 9.74 14.13
CA LEU A 206 16.27 10.51 12.95
C LEU A 206 16.25 12.00 13.24
N VAL A 207 17.31 12.69 12.89
CA VAL A 207 17.37 14.16 12.89
C VAL A 207 17.09 14.63 11.46
N VAL A 208 16.05 15.45 11.33
CA VAL A 208 15.58 15.97 10.04
C VAL A 208 15.82 17.49 10.00
N GLU A 209 16.51 17.94 8.96
CA GLU A 209 16.71 19.35 8.66
C GLU A 209 16.34 19.61 7.20
N LYS A 210 15.46 20.58 6.98
CA LYS A 210 14.96 20.94 5.65
C LYS A 210 14.45 19.73 4.85
N GLY A 211 13.68 18.88 5.52
CA GLY A 211 13.09 17.69 4.90
C GLY A 211 14.04 16.52 4.62
N ARG A 212 15.30 16.62 5.04
CA ARG A 212 16.31 15.58 4.83
C ARG A 212 16.78 14.97 6.14
N VAL A 213 16.98 13.68 6.17
CA VAL A 213 17.63 13.00 7.30
C VAL A 213 19.13 13.33 7.26
N VAL A 214 19.57 14.14 8.23
CA VAL A 214 20.97 14.56 8.35
C VAL A 214 21.75 13.64 9.30
N GLN A 215 21.09 13.02 10.27
CA GLN A 215 21.70 12.12 11.24
C GLN A 215 20.72 11.04 11.69
N ALA A 216 21.22 9.85 11.97
CA ALA A 216 20.53 8.80 12.70
C ALA A 216 21.27 8.54 14.00
N LEU A 217 20.64 8.83 15.15
CA LEU A 217 21.15 8.55 16.47
C LEU A 217 20.74 7.14 16.89
N ASP A 218 21.62 6.45 17.61
CA ASP A 218 21.40 5.06 18.05
C ASP A 218 21.10 4.10 16.88
N SER A 219 21.71 4.37 15.71
CA SER A 219 21.54 3.59 14.50
C SER A 219 22.09 2.17 14.64
N THR A 220 21.63 1.28 13.78
CA THR A 220 22.17 -0.08 13.64
C THR A 220 22.84 -0.24 12.27
N PRO A 221 23.79 -1.19 12.12
CA PRO A 221 24.44 -1.45 10.83
C PRO A 221 23.42 -1.73 9.69
N GLU A 222 22.32 -2.41 10.01
CA GLU A 222 21.26 -2.71 9.06
C GLU A 222 20.54 -1.44 8.61
N PHE A 223 20.28 -0.51 9.52
CA PHE A 223 19.64 0.76 9.20
C PHE A 223 20.57 1.69 8.42
N ASP A 224 21.85 1.75 8.79
CA ASP A 224 22.86 2.53 8.07
C ASP A 224 22.96 2.08 6.61
N LYS A 225 22.92 0.77 6.36
CA LYS A 225 22.89 0.21 5.00
C LYS A 225 21.65 0.65 4.21
N VAL A 226 20.47 0.72 4.85
CA VAL A 226 19.25 1.24 4.22
C VAL A 226 19.42 2.71 3.86
N LEU A 227 19.97 3.53 4.75
CA LEU A 227 20.23 4.96 4.48
C LEU A 227 21.23 5.15 3.33
N GLU A 228 22.29 4.34 3.27
CA GLU A 228 23.26 4.37 2.18
C GLU A 228 22.62 4.05 0.83
N GLN A 229 21.75 3.02 0.80
CA GLN A 229 21.01 2.66 -0.41
C GLN A 229 20.09 3.79 -0.89
N ILE A 230 19.33 4.41 0.02
CA ILE A 230 18.44 5.54 -0.31
C ILE A 230 19.27 6.71 -0.87
N ARG A 231 20.39 7.07 -0.24
CA ARG A 231 21.26 8.15 -0.69
C ARG A 231 21.89 7.87 -2.05
N ALA A 232 22.20 6.62 -2.35
CA ALA A 232 22.74 6.22 -3.65
C ALA A 232 21.73 6.37 -4.79
N GLU A 233 20.43 6.30 -4.52
CA GLU A 233 19.37 6.46 -5.51
C GLU A 233 18.95 7.93 -5.70
N GLU A 234 19.26 8.81 -4.74
CA GLU A 234 18.94 10.25 -4.82
C GLU A 234 19.94 11.06 -5.68
N GLY A 235 21.03 10.44 -6.18
CA GLY A 235 22.14 11.08 -6.92
C GLY A 235 21.93 11.34 -8.38
#